data_f992eb62d1145342fe45e939d0e3c760
#
_entry.id   f992eb62d1145342fe45e939d0e3c760
#
_cell.length_a   1.000
_cell.length_b   1.000
_cell.length_c   1.000
_cell.angle_alpha   90.00
_cell.angle_beta   90.00
_cell.angle_gamma   90.00
#
_symmetry.space_group_name_H-M   'P 1'
#
loop_
_entity.id
_entity.type
_entity.pdbx_description
1 polymer ?
#
loop_
_entity_poly.entity_id
_entity_poly.type
_entity_poly.pdbx_seq_one_letter_code
_entity_poly.pdbx_strand_id
1 'polypeptide(L)'
;QNALAYSARHALACFPLKNPDGTWLYSTPYLGYKVANGRHAILGNDYNVNKDRKSDFTNTTELRITPVKTFTLTANYTYRLRQNRNTNRRTSFDYREYPDGPMQSYTTGAGQDRLLESIDTWSYYATNVFGTYHESFKDAHNVTVMAGFNYEAQNKKSVSAEGLNLMSKELNDLNLVG
;
A
#
# COMPACT_ATOMS: atom_id res chain seq x y z
N GLN A 1 9.89 -0.05 -14.38
CA GLN A 1 10.17 1.40 -14.38
C GLN A 1 8.86 2.16 -14.19
N ASN A 2 8.86 3.19 -13.34
CA ASN A 2 7.70 4.06 -13.18
C ASN A 2 7.51 4.87 -14.47
N ALA A 3 6.38 4.67 -15.17
CA ALA A 3 6.08 5.33 -16.46
C ALA A 3 6.10 6.85 -16.35
N LEU A 4 5.70 7.41 -15.20
CA LEU A 4 5.75 8.84 -14.91
C LEU A 4 7.20 9.36 -14.90
N ALA A 5 8.08 8.70 -14.15
CA ALA A 5 9.49 9.12 -14.04
C ALA A 5 10.22 8.99 -15.40
N TYR A 6 9.93 7.94 -16.17
CA TYR A 6 10.46 7.79 -17.52
C TYR A 6 10.00 8.95 -18.41
N SER A 7 8.71 9.24 -18.43
CA SER A 7 8.15 10.30 -19.27
C SER A 7 8.64 11.69 -18.88
N ALA A 8 8.77 11.98 -17.58
CA ALA A 8 9.30 13.26 -17.11
C ALA A 8 10.77 13.49 -17.51
N ARG A 9 11.60 12.43 -17.56
CA ARG A 9 12.99 12.53 -17.99
C ARG A 9 13.16 12.80 -19.50
N HIS A 10 12.16 12.44 -20.31
CA HIS A 10 12.17 12.61 -21.75
C HIS A 10 11.38 13.84 -22.22
N ALA A 11 10.76 14.56 -21.29
CA ALA A 11 10.08 15.81 -21.58
C ALA A 11 11.13 16.94 -21.67
N LEU A 12 11.06 17.71 -22.76
CA LEU A 12 11.90 18.89 -22.95
C LEU A 12 11.16 20.12 -22.40
N ALA A 13 11.80 20.87 -21.51
CA ALA A 13 11.22 22.04 -20.86
C ALA A 13 10.83 23.19 -21.81
N CYS A 14 11.35 23.19 -23.02
CA CYS A 14 11.05 24.21 -24.04
C CYS A 14 9.71 23.98 -24.78
N PHE A 15 9.06 22.84 -24.59
CA PHE A 15 7.78 22.56 -25.25
C PHE A 15 6.60 22.79 -24.32
N PRO A 16 5.48 23.33 -24.80
CA PRO A 16 4.28 23.52 -24.00
C PRO A 16 3.65 22.17 -23.63
N LEU A 17 3.03 22.11 -22.46
CA LEU A 17 2.27 20.92 -22.00
C LEU A 17 0.82 20.94 -22.46
N LYS A 18 0.31 22.12 -22.80
CA LYS A 18 -1.07 22.33 -23.22
C LYS A 18 -1.12 23.19 -24.48
N ASN A 19 -2.16 22.97 -25.25
CA ASN A 19 -2.56 23.84 -26.37
C ASN A 19 -3.10 25.19 -25.82
N PRO A 20 -3.21 26.24 -26.67
CA PRO A 20 -3.84 27.50 -26.27
C PRO A 20 -5.30 27.36 -25.80
N ASP A 21 -6.01 26.33 -26.28
CA ASP A 21 -7.39 25.99 -25.88
C ASP A 21 -7.47 25.21 -24.52
N GLY A 22 -6.33 24.99 -23.86
CA GLY A 22 -6.24 24.29 -22.58
C GLY A 22 -6.19 22.77 -22.68
N THR A 23 -6.31 22.17 -23.87
CA THR A 23 -6.20 20.73 -24.06
C THR A 23 -4.77 20.24 -23.86
N TRP A 24 -4.61 19.02 -23.36
CA TRP A 24 -3.28 18.42 -23.16
C TRP A 24 -2.61 18.09 -24.51
N LEU A 25 -1.31 18.40 -24.61
CA LEU A 25 -0.43 17.93 -25.67
C LEU A 25 0.26 16.64 -25.22
N TYR A 26 0.04 15.55 -25.93
CA TYR A 26 0.75 14.30 -25.65
C TYR A 26 2.17 14.33 -26.22
N SER A 27 2.30 14.79 -27.45
CA SER A 27 3.59 14.93 -28.12
C SER A 27 3.57 16.14 -29.10
N THR A 28 4.77 16.63 -29.37
CA THR A 28 4.96 17.72 -30.38
C THR A 28 5.94 17.23 -31.44
N PRO A 29 5.66 17.41 -32.74
CA PRO A 29 6.62 17.12 -33.80
C PRO A 29 7.77 18.13 -33.76
N TYR A 30 9.00 17.64 -33.79
CA TYR A 30 10.21 18.45 -33.78
C TYR A 30 11.29 17.79 -34.67
N LEU A 31 11.76 18.46 -35.70
CA LEU A 31 12.80 17.96 -36.62
C LEU A 31 12.56 16.53 -37.14
N GLY A 32 11.30 16.20 -37.44
CA GLY A 32 10.92 14.87 -37.94
C GLY A 32 10.72 13.80 -36.84
N TYR A 33 10.88 14.16 -35.56
CA TYR A 33 10.67 13.28 -34.42
C TYR A 33 9.44 13.71 -33.60
N LYS A 34 8.81 12.76 -32.91
CA LYS A 34 7.76 13.05 -31.93
C LYS A 34 8.40 13.18 -30.55
N VAL A 35 8.30 14.35 -29.92
CA VAL A 35 8.75 14.59 -28.55
C VAL A 35 7.56 14.47 -27.62
N ALA A 36 7.59 13.49 -26.71
CA ALA A 36 6.50 13.21 -25.76
C ALA A 36 6.54 14.17 -24.56
N ASN A 37 6.33 15.45 -24.79
CA ASN A 37 6.47 16.52 -23.81
C ASN A 37 5.34 16.57 -22.77
N GLY A 38 4.09 16.30 -23.14
CA GLY A 38 2.92 16.35 -22.24
C GLY A 38 2.57 15.06 -21.52
N ARG A 39 3.17 13.95 -21.92
CA ARG A 39 2.83 12.61 -21.39
C ARG A 39 2.97 12.50 -19.87
N HIS A 40 4.01 13.09 -19.29
CA HIS A 40 4.23 13.03 -17.84
C HIS A 40 3.16 13.79 -17.05
N ALA A 41 2.69 14.93 -17.57
CA ALA A 41 1.61 15.70 -16.95
C ALA A 41 0.28 14.94 -17.00
N ILE A 42 -0.01 14.27 -18.13
CA ILE A 42 -1.19 13.39 -18.25
C ILE A 42 -1.12 12.22 -17.27
N LEU A 43 0.05 11.56 -17.15
CA LEU A 43 0.23 10.42 -16.24
C LEU A 43 0.21 10.83 -14.76
N GLY A 44 0.61 12.06 -14.46
CA GLY A 44 0.61 12.63 -13.11
C GLY A 44 -0.67 13.35 -12.72
N ASN A 45 -1.71 13.25 -13.54
CA ASN A 45 -3.01 13.86 -13.26
C ASN A 45 -3.63 13.28 -12.00
N ASP A 46 -4.32 14.12 -11.21
CA ASP A 46 -4.94 13.80 -9.93
C ASP A 46 -6.01 12.69 -10.02
N TYR A 47 -6.56 12.44 -11.21
CA TYR A 47 -7.50 11.33 -11.44
C TYR A 47 -6.85 9.94 -11.44
N ASN A 48 -5.54 9.86 -11.67
CA ASN A 48 -4.78 8.61 -11.51
C ASN A 48 -4.24 8.50 -10.10
N VAL A 49 -4.94 7.80 -9.26
CA VAL A 49 -4.59 7.63 -7.85
C VAL A 49 -3.94 6.28 -7.63
N ASN A 50 -2.78 6.27 -6.97
CA ASN A 50 -2.20 5.08 -6.37
C ASN A 50 -1.90 5.38 -4.91
N LYS A 51 -2.74 4.88 -4.02
CA LYS A 51 -2.71 5.22 -2.61
C LYS A 51 -2.59 3.97 -1.75
N ASP A 52 -1.49 3.88 -1.02
CA ASP A 52 -1.26 2.85 -0.01
C ASP A 52 -1.45 3.43 1.39
N ARG A 53 -2.28 2.76 2.18
CA ARG A 53 -2.48 3.05 3.59
C ARG A 53 -2.10 1.82 4.41
N LYS A 54 -1.11 1.97 5.28
CA LYS A 54 -0.66 0.92 6.19
C LYS A 54 -1.00 1.29 7.61
N SER A 55 -1.66 0.41 8.33
CA SER A 55 -1.84 0.49 9.77
C SER A 55 -1.25 -0.76 10.43
N ASP A 56 -0.56 -0.57 11.52
CA ASP A 56 0.06 -1.64 12.30
C ASP A 56 -0.23 -1.37 13.78
N PHE A 57 -0.97 -2.26 14.39
CA PHE A 57 -1.29 -2.22 15.80
C PHE A 57 -0.64 -3.42 16.49
N THR A 58 0.14 -3.19 17.52
CA THR A 58 0.75 -4.24 18.33
C THR A 58 0.47 -3.95 19.79
N ASN A 59 -0.03 -4.96 20.49
CA ASN A 59 -0.20 -4.94 21.94
C ASN A 59 0.49 -6.17 22.54
N THR A 60 1.28 -5.95 23.58
CA THR A 60 1.87 -7.01 24.38
C THR A 60 1.52 -6.77 25.84
N THR A 61 0.92 -7.77 26.46
CA THR A 61 0.55 -7.76 27.87
C THR A 61 1.33 -8.82 28.61
N GLU A 62 1.94 -8.46 29.72
CA GLU A 62 2.63 -9.38 30.61
C GLU A 62 1.88 -9.48 31.94
N LEU A 63 1.68 -10.68 32.40
CA LEU A 63 1.20 -11.00 33.76
C LEU A 63 2.29 -11.79 34.48
N ARG A 64 2.70 -11.28 35.62
CA ARG A 64 3.68 -11.96 36.49
C ARG A 64 3.06 -12.17 37.88
N ILE A 65 3.07 -13.41 38.34
CA ILE A 65 2.53 -13.81 39.64
C ILE A 65 3.60 -14.57 40.39
N THR A 66 3.83 -14.23 41.65
CA THR A 66 4.78 -14.91 42.57
C THR A 66 4.00 -15.45 43.77
N PRO A 67 3.37 -16.64 43.62
CA PRO A 67 2.54 -17.22 44.69
C PRO A 67 3.33 -17.53 45.94
N VAL A 68 4.58 -17.95 45.77
CA VAL A 68 5.55 -18.22 46.83
C VAL A 68 6.91 -17.64 46.44
N LYS A 69 7.78 -17.35 47.40
CA LYS A 69 9.07 -16.68 47.17
C LYS A 69 9.98 -17.42 46.20
N THR A 70 9.85 -18.74 46.12
CA THR A 70 10.67 -19.60 45.26
C THR A 70 10.10 -19.87 43.88
N PHE A 71 8.85 -19.44 43.60
CA PHE A 71 8.20 -19.73 42.35
C PHE A 71 7.56 -18.49 41.74
N THR A 72 7.89 -18.21 40.46
CA THR A 72 7.30 -17.13 39.66
C THR A 72 6.69 -17.72 38.40
N LEU A 73 5.43 -17.37 38.12
CA LEU A 73 4.74 -17.67 36.91
C LEU A 73 4.66 -16.37 36.07
N THR A 74 5.10 -16.44 34.82
CA THR A 74 5.02 -15.33 33.86
C THR A 74 4.22 -15.77 32.64
N ALA A 75 3.28 -14.95 32.25
CA ALA A 75 2.49 -15.14 31.03
C ALA A 75 2.56 -13.88 30.19
N ASN A 76 2.94 -14.01 28.93
CA ASN A 76 2.98 -12.94 27.96
C ASN A 76 1.99 -13.25 26.83
N TYR A 77 1.19 -12.28 26.46
CA TYR A 77 0.31 -12.35 25.31
C TYR A 77 0.59 -11.18 24.38
N THR A 78 0.89 -11.48 23.13
CA THR A 78 1.09 -10.49 22.08
C THR A 78 0.01 -10.66 21.01
N TYR A 79 -0.64 -9.56 20.68
CA TYR A 79 -1.54 -9.45 19.53
C TYR A 79 -1.02 -8.38 18.58
N ARG A 80 -0.91 -8.71 17.29
CA ARG A 80 -0.56 -7.76 16.24
C ARG A 80 -1.57 -7.84 15.11
N LEU A 81 -2.09 -6.70 14.73
CA LEU A 81 -2.95 -6.53 13.57
C LEU A 81 -2.29 -5.55 12.60
N ARG A 82 -1.96 -6.05 11.42
CA ARG A 82 -1.48 -5.22 10.32
C ARG A 82 -2.50 -5.22 9.20
N GLN A 83 -2.84 -4.02 8.72
CA GLN A 83 -3.73 -3.84 7.59
C GLN A 83 -3.05 -2.97 6.54
N ASN A 84 -3.04 -3.42 5.29
CA ASN A 84 -2.61 -2.64 4.14
C ASN A 84 -3.81 -2.47 3.21
N ARG A 85 -4.18 -1.21 2.94
CA ARG A 85 -5.23 -0.86 1.98
C ARG A 85 -4.59 -0.16 0.80
N ASN A 86 -4.79 -0.71 -0.39
CA ASN A 86 -4.35 -0.12 -1.64
C ASN A 86 -5.57 0.31 -2.46
N THR A 87 -5.54 1.53 -2.98
CA THR A 87 -6.50 2.06 -3.95
C THR A 87 -5.73 2.47 -5.19
N ASN A 88 -6.00 1.84 -6.32
CA ASN A 88 -5.39 2.13 -7.60
C ASN A 88 -6.46 2.53 -8.60
N ARG A 89 -6.49 3.83 -8.98
CA ARG A 89 -7.41 4.42 -9.95
C ARG A 89 -6.66 4.74 -11.23
N ARG A 90 -7.24 4.35 -12.35
CA ARG A 90 -6.79 4.71 -13.70
C ARG A 90 -7.96 5.26 -14.50
N THR A 91 -7.81 6.45 -15.02
CA THR A 91 -8.83 7.13 -15.84
C THR A 91 -8.33 7.41 -17.24
N SER A 92 -9.25 7.57 -18.16
CA SER A 92 -8.96 8.04 -19.51
C SER A 92 -8.81 9.56 -19.53
N PHE A 93 -7.94 10.05 -20.39
CA PHE A 93 -7.73 11.48 -20.65
C PHE A 93 -7.88 11.78 -22.13
N ASP A 94 -8.44 12.93 -22.40
CA ASP A 94 -8.50 13.46 -23.75
C ASP A 94 -7.28 14.35 -23.99
N TYR A 95 -6.61 14.16 -25.12
CA TYR A 95 -5.41 14.88 -25.52
C TYR A 95 -5.34 15.06 -27.00
N ARG A 96 -4.44 15.94 -27.45
CA ARG A 96 -4.07 16.07 -28.87
C ARG A 96 -2.60 15.73 -29.04
N GLU A 97 -2.22 15.11 -30.13
CA GLU A 97 -0.81 14.85 -30.46
C GLU A 97 -0.04 16.09 -30.85
N TYR A 98 -0.73 17.03 -31.51
CA TYR A 98 -0.19 18.31 -31.96
C TYR A 98 -1.29 19.38 -31.91
N PRO A 99 -0.94 20.69 -31.91
CA PRO A 99 -1.91 21.76 -32.01
C PRO A 99 -2.87 21.57 -33.22
N ASP A 100 -4.16 21.78 -32.98
CA ASP A 100 -5.23 21.61 -34.00
C ASP A 100 -5.42 20.17 -34.50
N GLY A 101 -4.75 19.20 -33.92
CA GLY A 101 -4.92 17.77 -34.21
C GLY A 101 -6.26 17.22 -33.73
N PRO A 102 -6.63 16.01 -34.17
CA PRO A 102 -7.84 15.35 -33.69
C PRO A 102 -7.74 15.04 -32.19
N MET A 103 -8.89 15.17 -31.51
CA MET A 103 -8.97 14.74 -30.11
C MET A 103 -8.81 13.22 -30.00
N GLN A 104 -7.92 12.77 -29.13
CA GLN A 104 -7.67 11.36 -28.85
C GLN A 104 -7.85 11.11 -27.37
N SER A 105 -8.16 9.88 -26.98
CA SER A 105 -8.26 9.45 -25.60
C SER A 105 -7.16 8.46 -25.27
N TYR A 106 -6.55 8.62 -24.11
CA TYR A 106 -5.49 7.73 -23.59
C TYR A 106 -5.82 7.25 -22.19
N THR A 107 -5.64 5.96 -21.98
CA THR A 107 -5.76 5.34 -20.65
C THR A 107 -4.45 4.66 -20.27
N THR A 108 -3.95 4.87 -19.05
CA THR A 108 -2.73 4.23 -18.58
C THR A 108 -2.94 2.72 -18.38
N GLY A 109 -2.08 1.91 -18.97
CA GLY A 109 -2.10 0.45 -18.82
C GLY A 109 -3.00 -0.24 -19.85
N ALA A 110 -3.96 -1.06 -19.43
CA ALA A 110 -4.74 -1.95 -20.29
C ALA A 110 -5.84 -1.28 -21.13
N GLY A 111 -5.81 0.04 -21.26
CA GLY A 111 -6.75 0.77 -22.17
C GLY A 111 -8.16 0.97 -21.62
N GLN A 112 -8.42 0.66 -20.34
CA GLN A 112 -9.73 0.81 -19.72
C GLN A 112 -9.67 1.66 -18.46
N ASP A 113 -10.71 2.46 -18.23
CA ASP A 113 -10.97 3.13 -16.97
C ASP A 113 -11.22 2.06 -15.88
N ARG A 114 -10.51 2.16 -14.77
CA ARG A 114 -10.50 1.09 -13.76
C ARG A 114 -10.23 1.64 -12.37
N LEU A 115 -10.95 1.08 -11.38
CA LEU A 115 -10.67 1.23 -9.97
C LEU A 115 -10.38 -0.16 -9.37
N LEU A 116 -9.22 -0.34 -8.78
CA LEU A 116 -8.86 -1.52 -8.00
C LEU A 116 -8.70 -1.12 -6.54
N GLU A 117 -9.45 -1.77 -5.68
CA GLU A 117 -9.28 -1.68 -4.24
C GLU A 117 -8.88 -3.04 -3.66
N SER A 118 -7.87 -3.04 -2.81
CA SER A 118 -7.45 -4.24 -2.10
C SER A 118 -7.18 -3.96 -0.62
N ILE A 119 -7.50 -4.94 0.21
CA ILE A 119 -7.25 -4.93 1.64
C ILE A 119 -6.56 -6.23 2.01
N ASP A 120 -5.32 -6.11 2.47
CA ASP A 120 -4.57 -7.20 3.08
C ASP A 120 -4.59 -7.03 4.59
N THR A 121 -5.04 -8.06 5.30
CA THR A 121 -5.07 -8.09 6.76
C THR A 121 -4.23 -9.25 7.26
N TRP A 122 -3.29 -8.97 8.15
CA TRP A 122 -2.48 -9.95 8.88
C TRP A 122 -2.78 -9.83 10.37
N SER A 123 -3.14 -10.93 10.98
CA SER A 123 -3.26 -11.04 12.42
C SER A 123 -2.25 -12.05 12.96
N TYR A 124 -1.56 -11.68 14.01
CA TYR A 124 -0.56 -12.50 14.70
C TYR A 124 -0.89 -12.55 16.18
N TYR A 125 -0.79 -13.74 16.74
CA TYR A 125 -0.98 -14.03 18.16
C TYR A 125 0.22 -14.81 18.67
N ALA A 126 0.75 -14.39 19.81
CA ALA A 126 1.77 -15.16 20.51
C ALA A 126 1.42 -15.23 21.99
N THR A 127 1.54 -16.40 22.55
CA THR A 127 1.35 -16.65 23.98
C THR A 127 2.55 -17.40 24.51
N ASN A 128 3.21 -16.83 25.52
CA ASN A 128 4.28 -17.48 26.27
C ASN A 128 3.84 -17.61 27.73
N VAL A 129 3.90 -18.81 28.26
CA VAL A 129 3.66 -19.06 29.68
C VAL A 129 4.83 -19.86 30.20
N PHE A 130 5.49 -19.37 31.23
CA PHE A 130 6.60 -20.09 31.84
C PHE A 130 6.63 -19.90 33.36
N GLY A 131 6.96 -20.98 34.05
CA GLY A 131 7.21 -21.00 35.47
C GLY A 131 8.70 -21.08 35.76
N THR A 132 9.18 -20.27 36.68
CA THR A 132 10.56 -20.29 37.17
C THR A 132 10.53 -20.64 38.64
N TYR A 133 11.23 -21.71 38.99
CA TYR A 133 11.49 -22.12 40.37
C TYR A 133 12.94 -21.82 40.74
N HIS A 134 13.17 -21.14 41.83
CA HIS A 134 14.50 -20.82 42.36
C HIS A 134 14.59 -21.17 43.84
N GLU A 135 15.57 -21.97 44.19
CA GLU A 135 15.81 -22.38 45.57
C GLU A 135 17.30 -22.41 45.89
N SER A 136 17.65 -22.01 47.15
CA SER A 136 19.00 -22.06 47.67
C SER A 136 19.06 -23.11 48.81
N PHE A 137 19.89 -24.12 48.61
CA PHE A 137 20.09 -25.19 49.60
C PHE A 137 21.38 -24.95 50.37
N LYS A 138 21.29 -24.89 51.70
CA LYS A 138 22.42 -24.74 52.63
C LYS A 138 23.38 -23.58 52.29
N ASP A 139 22.85 -22.48 51.70
CA ASP A 139 23.61 -21.31 51.27
C ASP A 139 24.79 -21.61 50.32
N ALA A 140 24.92 -22.85 49.84
CA ALA A 140 26.00 -23.29 48.95
C ALA A 140 25.53 -23.69 47.54
N HIS A 141 24.28 -24.12 47.38
CA HIS A 141 23.76 -24.62 46.13
C HIS A 141 22.53 -23.84 45.69
N ASN A 142 22.64 -23.12 44.60
CA ASN A 142 21.52 -22.38 43.98
C ASN A 142 21.01 -23.16 42.76
N VAL A 143 19.74 -23.54 42.80
CA VAL A 143 19.10 -24.29 41.72
C VAL A 143 18.01 -23.39 41.12
N THR A 144 18.05 -23.22 39.80
CA THR A 144 16.98 -22.55 39.05
C THR A 144 16.48 -23.48 37.95
N VAL A 145 15.17 -23.73 37.96
CA VAL A 145 14.50 -24.55 36.96
C VAL A 145 13.45 -23.70 36.29
N MET A 146 13.41 -23.72 34.94
CA MET A 146 12.40 -23.04 34.14
C MET A 146 11.72 -24.05 33.24
N ALA A 147 10.39 -24.01 33.19
CA ALA A 147 9.60 -24.78 32.26
C ALA A 147 8.52 -23.85 31.66
N GLY A 148 8.23 -24.00 30.39
CA GLY A 148 7.30 -23.10 29.72
C GLY A 148 6.70 -23.67 28.46
N PHE A 149 5.70 -22.98 27.98
CA PHE A 149 4.96 -23.24 26.75
C PHE A 149 4.92 -21.98 25.91
N ASN A 150 5.17 -22.14 24.61
CA ASN A 150 5.02 -21.10 23.59
C ASN A 150 4.00 -21.55 22.56
N TYR A 151 3.12 -20.64 22.17
CA TYR A 151 2.19 -20.81 21.05
C TYR A 151 2.17 -19.56 20.19
N GLU A 152 2.33 -19.75 18.90
CA GLU A 152 2.25 -18.68 17.90
C GLU A 152 1.32 -19.06 16.76
N ALA A 153 0.52 -18.11 16.30
CA ALA A 153 -0.33 -18.28 15.13
C ALA A 153 -0.38 -17.00 14.31
N GLN A 154 -0.39 -17.16 12.98
CA GLN A 154 -0.52 -16.06 12.04
C GLN A 154 -1.59 -16.39 11.02
N ASN A 155 -2.47 -15.42 10.75
CA ASN A 155 -3.46 -15.49 9.70
C ASN A 155 -3.27 -14.32 8.72
N LYS A 156 -3.43 -14.61 7.42
CA LYS A 156 -3.47 -13.61 6.36
C LYS A 156 -4.78 -13.73 5.60
N LYS A 157 -5.46 -12.60 5.44
CA LYS A 157 -6.64 -12.48 4.59
C LYS A 157 -6.41 -11.34 3.60
N SER A 158 -6.64 -11.63 2.31
CA SER A 158 -6.55 -10.66 1.22
C SER A 158 -7.91 -10.60 0.52
N VAL A 159 -8.40 -9.39 0.32
CA VAL A 159 -9.65 -9.14 -0.42
C VAL A 159 -9.34 -8.04 -1.42
N SER A 160 -9.74 -8.25 -2.67
CA SER A 160 -9.64 -7.23 -3.71
C SER A 160 -10.93 -7.17 -4.52
N ALA A 161 -11.28 -5.97 -4.95
CA ALA A 161 -12.39 -5.72 -5.86
C ALA A 161 -11.93 -4.78 -6.98
N GLU A 162 -12.38 -5.03 -8.18
CA GLU A 162 -12.08 -4.24 -9.36
C GLU A 162 -13.36 -3.81 -10.04
N GLY A 163 -13.45 -2.52 -10.34
CA GLY A 163 -14.51 -1.93 -11.12
C GLY A 163 -13.94 -1.31 -12.41
N LEU A 164 -14.64 -1.51 -13.52
CA LEU A 164 -14.28 -0.97 -14.84
C LEU A 164 -15.31 0.06 -15.26
N ASN A 165 -14.88 1.01 -16.11
CA ASN A 165 -15.75 2.01 -16.74
C ASN A 165 -16.62 2.79 -15.73
N LEU A 166 -15.99 3.34 -14.68
CA LEU A 166 -16.71 4.10 -13.68
C LEU A 166 -17.41 5.32 -14.31
N MET A 167 -18.63 5.59 -13.89
CA MET A 167 -19.44 6.71 -14.36
C MET A 167 -18.86 8.09 -14.04
N SER A 168 -17.96 8.18 -13.06
CA SER A 168 -17.28 9.43 -12.70
C SER A 168 -15.76 9.27 -12.75
N LYS A 169 -15.09 10.28 -13.36
CA LYS A 169 -13.62 10.37 -13.32
C LYS A 169 -13.08 10.90 -11.99
N GLU A 170 -13.89 11.61 -11.24
CA GLU A 170 -13.51 12.31 -10.00
C GLU A 170 -13.75 11.47 -8.74
N LEU A 171 -14.76 10.60 -8.77
CA LEU A 171 -15.14 9.79 -7.63
C LEU A 171 -14.51 8.40 -7.74
N ASN A 172 -13.86 7.98 -6.66
CA ASN A 172 -13.23 6.67 -6.53
C ASN A 172 -14.10 5.76 -5.65
N ASP A 173 -15.22 5.29 -6.20
CA ASP A 173 -16.14 4.40 -5.51
C ASP A 173 -16.55 3.26 -6.44
N LEU A 174 -16.45 2.02 -5.94
CA LEU A 174 -16.83 0.81 -6.69
C LEU A 174 -18.34 0.73 -6.97
N ASN A 175 -19.17 1.48 -6.27
CA ASN A 175 -20.60 1.55 -6.57
C ASN A 175 -20.91 2.34 -7.85
N LEU A 176 -19.92 2.99 -8.45
CA LEU A 176 -20.05 3.78 -9.69
C LEU A 176 -19.66 2.99 -10.95
N VAL A 177 -19.55 1.69 -10.84
CA VAL A 177 -19.30 0.81 -12.00
C VAL A 177 -20.53 0.80 -12.90
N GLY A 178 -20.32 1.13 -14.19
CA GLY A 178 -21.35 1.16 -15.24
C GLY A 178 -21.55 -0.18 -15.92
#